data_68129230010d49754675b22176dff2d2
#
_entry.id   68129230010d49754675b22176dff2d2
#
_cell.length_a   1.000
_cell.length_b   1.000
_cell.length_c   1.000
_cell.angle_alpha   90.00
_cell.angle_beta   90.00
_cell.angle_gamma   90.00
#
_symmetry.space_group_name_H-M   'P 1'
#
loop_
_entity.id
_entity.type
_entity.pdbx_description
1 polymer ?
#
loop_
_entity_poly.entity_id
_entity_poly.type
_entity_poly.pdbx_seq_one_letter_code
_entity_poly.pdbx_strand_id
1 'polypeptide(L)'
;MRIALYTLTSPLHDEAAVNGSSAAFIKDIESSLSTEFIFRGPDFSDFGSHDLDVIYVRTGGTEGLFREVFPLIKGHVHILTSGKSNSLAASMEILSFLRQQGRSGEIIHGTVEYIAERLSMLSKVQAARKSLSGTNLGVVGQPSDWLISSHADAKAISARLGINLVEIPIEELVCEIKAASCGNLPEQALKVKEKFDSCAPKALAQYADGAFSIYAALKKIVAKYNLSGLTLRCFDLLTAVGNTGCLALAILGSEGIPAGCEGDVP
;
A
#
# COMPACT_ATOMS: atom_id res chain seq x y z
N MET A 1 -8.05 -13.27 -1.67
CA MET A 1 -6.99 -13.28 -0.64
C MET A 1 -6.32 -14.65 -0.69
N ARG A 2 -5.01 -14.72 -0.90
CA ARG A 2 -4.24 -15.97 -1.01
C ARG A 2 -3.19 -16.01 0.09
N ILE A 3 -3.48 -16.78 1.15
CA ILE A 3 -2.55 -16.97 2.29
C ILE A 3 -1.87 -18.31 2.09
N ALA A 4 -0.54 -18.31 1.93
CA ALA A 4 0.25 -19.54 1.87
C ALA A 4 0.70 -19.95 3.25
N LEU A 5 0.59 -21.25 3.54
CA LEU A 5 0.95 -21.85 4.82
C LEU A 5 2.12 -22.80 4.63
N TYR A 6 3.30 -22.38 5.08
CA TYR A 6 4.51 -23.19 5.14
C TYR A 6 4.61 -23.83 6.52
N THR A 7 5.12 -25.04 6.62
CA THR A 7 5.13 -25.75 7.90
C THR A 7 6.54 -26.17 8.33
N LEU A 8 6.80 -26.07 9.62
CA LEU A 8 7.99 -26.62 10.26
C LEU A 8 7.52 -27.66 11.30
N THR A 9 7.99 -28.90 11.13
CA THR A 9 7.70 -30.02 12.02
C THR A 9 8.98 -30.77 12.34
N SER A 10 9.29 -30.93 13.60
CA SER A 10 10.49 -31.66 14.01
C SER A 10 10.29 -33.15 13.74
N PRO A 11 11.31 -33.86 13.20
CA PRO A 11 11.27 -35.28 12.98
C PRO A 11 11.23 -36.08 14.28
N LEU A 12 11.40 -35.44 15.44
CA LEU A 12 11.26 -36.09 16.75
C LEU A 12 9.81 -36.38 17.18
N HIS A 13 8.85 -35.80 16.45
CA HIS A 13 7.43 -35.98 16.75
C HIS A 13 6.76 -36.95 15.78
N ASP A 14 5.79 -37.71 16.28
CA ASP A 14 4.93 -38.54 15.44
C ASP A 14 4.11 -37.63 14.49
N GLU A 15 4.38 -37.75 13.22
CA GLU A 15 3.78 -36.93 12.18
C GLU A 15 2.25 -37.12 12.10
N ALA A 16 1.76 -38.35 12.30
CA ALA A 16 0.31 -38.66 12.26
C ALA A 16 -0.44 -37.95 13.40
N ALA A 17 0.13 -37.96 14.61
CA ALA A 17 -0.46 -37.29 15.78
C ALA A 17 -0.42 -35.77 15.61
N VAL A 18 0.67 -35.21 15.07
CA VAL A 18 0.81 -33.76 14.78
C VAL A 18 -0.16 -33.36 13.67
N ASN A 19 -0.33 -34.17 12.62
CA ASN A 19 -1.24 -33.87 11.52
C ASN A 19 -2.69 -33.74 12.00
N GLY A 20 -3.18 -34.67 12.82
CA GLY A 20 -4.56 -34.61 13.33
C GLY A 20 -4.84 -33.33 14.14
N SER A 21 -3.97 -33.00 15.10
CA SER A 21 -4.14 -31.81 15.94
C SER A 21 -3.97 -30.49 15.17
N SER A 22 -3.08 -30.49 14.19
CA SER A 22 -2.82 -29.33 13.34
C SER A 22 -3.94 -29.07 12.35
N ALA A 23 -4.51 -30.14 11.76
CA ALA A 23 -5.61 -30.02 10.80
C ALA A 23 -6.85 -29.37 11.43
N ALA A 24 -7.23 -29.80 12.65
CA ALA A 24 -8.34 -29.18 13.37
C ALA A 24 -8.10 -27.71 13.63
N PHE A 25 -6.91 -27.33 14.13
CA PHE A 25 -6.55 -25.94 14.40
C PHE A 25 -6.59 -25.06 13.13
N ILE A 26 -6.05 -25.55 12.03
CA ILE A 26 -6.06 -24.82 10.76
C ILE A 26 -7.48 -24.68 10.22
N LYS A 27 -8.28 -25.74 10.28
CA LYS A 27 -9.68 -25.70 9.83
C LYS A 27 -10.54 -24.70 10.62
N ASP A 28 -10.31 -24.58 11.93
CA ASP A 28 -11.00 -23.60 12.76
C ASP A 28 -10.65 -22.17 12.34
N ILE A 29 -9.35 -21.90 12.05
CA ILE A 29 -8.90 -20.60 11.54
C ILE A 29 -9.50 -20.31 10.16
N GLU A 30 -9.47 -21.26 9.22
CA GLU A 30 -10.05 -21.11 7.87
C GLU A 30 -11.54 -20.80 7.93
N SER A 31 -12.26 -21.48 8.82
CA SER A 31 -13.69 -21.24 9.05
C SER A 31 -13.95 -19.82 9.54
N SER A 32 -13.14 -19.34 10.49
CA SER A 32 -13.24 -17.97 11.03
C SER A 32 -12.85 -16.90 9.99
N LEU A 33 -11.83 -17.19 9.15
CA LEU A 33 -11.40 -16.31 8.05
C LEU A 33 -12.34 -16.31 6.85
N SER A 34 -13.20 -17.34 6.69
CA SER A 34 -13.92 -17.66 5.46
C SER A 34 -12.98 -17.73 4.24
N THR A 35 -11.80 -18.30 4.43
CA THR A 35 -10.74 -18.40 3.41
C THR A 35 -9.88 -19.62 3.69
N GLU A 36 -9.63 -20.42 2.67
CA GLU A 36 -8.72 -21.58 2.75
C GLU A 36 -7.26 -21.14 2.56
N PHE A 37 -6.35 -21.84 3.26
CA PHE A 37 -4.92 -21.66 3.07
C PHE A 37 -4.44 -22.40 1.81
N ILE A 38 -3.46 -21.82 1.13
CA ILE A 38 -2.65 -22.53 0.13
C ILE A 38 -1.58 -23.29 0.92
N PHE A 39 -1.78 -24.59 1.10
CA PHE A 39 -0.86 -25.41 1.88
C PHE A 39 0.40 -25.73 1.07
N ARG A 40 1.56 -25.23 1.53
CA ARG A 40 2.88 -25.46 0.90
C ARG A 40 3.72 -26.50 1.65
N GLY A 41 3.37 -26.80 2.88
CA GLY A 41 4.15 -27.74 3.70
C GLY A 41 5.59 -27.25 3.91
N PRO A 42 6.59 -28.14 3.77
CA PRO A 42 7.99 -27.81 3.95
C PRO A 42 8.66 -27.17 2.71
N ASP A 43 7.93 -26.96 1.62
CA ASP A 43 8.47 -26.37 0.40
C ASP A 43 8.42 -24.84 0.43
N PHE A 44 9.56 -24.23 0.67
CA PHE A 44 9.73 -22.76 0.74
C PHE A 44 10.18 -22.13 -0.60
N SER A 45 10.20 -22.90 -1.70
CA SER A 45 10.76 -22.44 -3.00
C SER A 45 10.06 -21.21 -3.59
N ASP A 46 8.77 -21.03 -3.28
CA ASP A 46 7.96 -19.91 -3.75
C ASP A 46 7.59 -18.91 -2.65
N PHE A 47 8.29 -18.92 -1.51
CA PHE A 47 8.07 -17.96 -0.43
C PHE A 47 8.22 -16.52 -0.93
N GLY A 48 7.23 -15.68 -0.66
CA GLY A 48 7.15 -14.29 -1.13
C GLY A 48 6.28 -14.08 -2.39
N SER A 49 5.71 -15.14 -2.96
CA SER A 49 4.89 -15.04 -4.19
C SER A 49 3.39 -14.88 -3.93
N HIS A 50 2.92 -15.06 -2.69
CA HIS A 50 1.51 -14.99 -2.30
C HIS A 50 1.15 -13.61 -1.73
N ASP A 51 -0.14 -13.41 -1.44
CA ASP A 51 -0.58 -12.16 -0.82
C ASP A 51 -0.12 -12.07 0.64
N LEU A 52 -0.04 -13.22 1.34
CA LEU A 52 0.55 -13.35 2.67
C LEU A 52 1.18 -14.73 2.80
N ASP A 53 2.44 -14.79 3.22
CA ASP A 53 3.14 -16.02 3.55
C ASP A 53 3.26 -16.16 5.07
N VAL A 54 2.84 -17.32 5.58
CA VAL A 54 2.80 -17.61 7.01
C VAL A 54 3.56 -18.92 7.28
N ILE A 55 4.47 -18.91 8.24
CA ILE A 55 5.21 -20.08 8.68
C ILE A 55 4.54 -20.66 9.91
N TYR A 56 3.92 -21.82 9.77
CA TYR A 56 3.30 -22.55 10.87
C TYR A 56 4.34 -23.45 11.56
N VAL A 57 4.79 -23.02 12.72
CA VAL A 57 5.63 -23.82 13.61
C VAL A 57 4.72 -24.78 14.37
N ARG A 58 4.78 -26.05 14.00
CA ARG A 58 3.85 -27.09 14.52
C ARG A 58 4.35 -27.70 15.82
N THR A 59 5.69 -27.81 15.97
CA THR A 59 6.33 -28.43 17.14
C THR A 59 7.60 -27.67 17.55
N GLY A 60 8.09 -27.91 18.75
CA GLY A 60 9.44 -27.58 19.16
C GLY A 60 10.48 -28.40 18.41
N GLY A 61 11.77 -28.03 18.52
CA GLY A 61 12.87 -28.67 17.82
C GLY A 61 12.89 -28.40 16.31
N THR A 62 12.32 -27.28 15.89
CA THR A 62 12.24 -26.84 14.48
C THR A 62 13.18 -25.69 14.17
N GLU A 63 13.92 -25.18 15.13
CA GLU A 63 14.81 -24.02 15.03
C GLU A 63 15.92 -24.25 14.00
N GLY A 64 16.47 -25.49 13.96
CA GLY A 64 17.45 -25.91 12.96
C GLY A 64 16.86 -25.90 11.54
N LEU A 65 15.64 -26.43 11.37
CA LEU A 65 14.93 -26.44 10.09
C LEU A 65 14.64 -25.01 9.61
N PHE A 66 14.24 -24.12 10.53
CA PHE A 66 14.07 -22.71 10.18
C PHE A 66 15.37 -22.09 9.66
N ARG A 67 16.51 -22.37 10.28
CA ARG A 67 17.81 -21.88 9.83
C ARG A 67 18.16 -22.35 8.42
N GLU A 68 17.80 -23.57 8.07
CA GLU A 68 18.02 -24.13 6.73
C GLU A 68 17.24 -23.40 5.66
N VAL A 69 15.97 -23.06 5.93
CA VAL A 69 15.10 -22.35 4.98
C VAL A 69 15.25 -20.81 5.04
N PHE A 70 15.91 -20.28 6.07
CA PHE A 70 16.04 -18.83 6.27
C PHE A 70 16.61 -18.07 5.05
N PRO A 71 17.55 -18.59 4.25
CA PRO A 71 18.04 -17.91 3.04
C PRO A 71 16.97 -17.67 1.98
N LEU A 72 15.89 -18.48 1.97
CA LEU A 72 14.77 -18.37 1.03
C LEU A 72 13.73 -17.32 1.50
N ILE A 73 13.71 -17.03 2.80
CA ILE A 73 12.73 -16.15 3.42
C ILE A 73 13.16 -14.69 3.23
N LYS A 74 12.27 -13.85 2.73
CA LYS A 74 12.51 -12.41 2.53
C LYS A 74 11.46 -11.57 3.27
N GLY A 75 11.84 -10.34 3.63
CA GLY A 75 10.92 -9.38 4.26
C GLY A 75 10.60 -9.69 5.73
N HIS A 76 9.44 -9.25 6.18
CA HIS A 76 8.91 -9.53 7.51
C HIS A 76 8.38 -10.96 7.60
N VAL A 77 8.61 -11.62 8.73
CA VAL A 77 8.25 -13.04 8.91
C VAL A 77 7.05 -13.18 9.83
N HIS A 78 5.99 -13.80 9.35
CA HIS A 78 4.80 -14.10 10.13
C HIS A 78 4.84 -15.56 10.60
N ILE A 79 4.93 -15.79 11.91
CA ILE A 79 5.05 -17.10 12.53
C ILE A 79 3.73 -17.45 13.21
N LEU A 80 3.02 -18.43 12.69
CA LEU A 80 1.81 -18.97 13.32
C LEU A 80 2.20 -20.11 14.25
N THR A 81 1.59 -20.19 15.42
CA THR A 81 1.74 -21.31 16.33
C THR A 81 0.48 -21.57 17.14
N SER A 82 0.14 -22.85 17.34
CA SER A 82 -0.93 -23.26 18.25
C SER A 82 -0.52 -23.26 19.73
N GLY A 83 0.77 -23.14 20.02
CA GLY A 83 1.34 -23.28 21.37
C GLY A 83 1.47 -24.72 21.86
N LYS A 84 0.93 -25.71 21.12
CA LYS A 84 1.05 -27.15 21.47
C LYS A 84 2.44 -27.68 21.11
N SER A 85 2.83 -28.81 21.71
CA SER A 85 4.09 -29.53 21.39
C SER A 85 5.32 -28.61 21.42
N ASN A 86 5.41 -27.69 22.37
CA ASN A 86 6.48 -26.70 22.52
C ASN A 86 6.68 -25.75 21.31
N SER A 87 5.72 -25.65 20.42
CA SER A 87 5.82 -24.82 19.22
C SER A 87 5.93 -23.32 19.52
N LEU A 88 5.34 -22.84 20.62
CA LEU A 88 5.49 -21.43 21.03
C LEU A 88 6.92 -21.12 21.46
N ALA A 89 7.57 -21.99 22.22
CA ALA A 89 8.95 -21.81 22.64
C ALA A 89 9.89 -21.78 21.42
N ALA A 90 9.72 -22.69 20.46
CA ALA A 90 10.46 -22.69 19.20
C ALA A 90 10.22 -21.40 18.40
N SER A 91 8.97 -20.92 18.33
CA SER A 91 8.64 -19.67 17.66
C SER A 91 9.33 -18.47 18.30
N MET A 92 9.46 -18.43 19.63
CA MET A 92 10.17 -17.37 20.35
C MET A 92 11.68 -17.39 20.05
N GLU A 93 12.29 -18.58 19.98
CA GLU A 93 13.70 -18.74 19.62
C GLU A 93 13.94 -18.31 18.15
N ILE A 94 13.06 -18.71 17.23
CA ILE A 94 13.08 -18.26 15.82
C ILE A 94 12.97 -16.74 15.74
N LEU A 95 12.08 -16.12 16.50
CA LEU A 95 11.93 -14.66 16.52
C LEU A 95 13.18 -13.96 17.08
N SER A 96 13.81 -14.55 18.10
CA SER A 96 15.09 -14.07 18.65
C SER A 96 16.20 -14.15 17.60
N PHE A 97 16.31 -15.26 16.89
CA PHE A 97 17.25 -15.44 15.78
C PHE A 97 17.04 -14.40 14.68
N LEU A 98 15.78 -14.17 14.25
CA LEU A 98 15.44 -13.13 13.26
C LEU A 98 15.98 -11.76 13.68
N ARG A 99 15.76 -11.36 14.94
CA ARG A 99 16.24 -10.08 15.47
C ARG A 99 17.78 -9.99 15.45
N GLN A 100 18.47 -11.07 15.80
CA GLN A 100 19.94 -11.12 15.73
C GLN A 100 20.46 -10.98 14.30
N GLN A 101 19.68 -11.43 13.29
CA GLN A 101 19.99 -11.25 11.87
C GLN A 101 19.51 -9.90 11.31
N GLY A 102 19.06 -8.96 12.15
CA GLY A 102 18.55 -7.66 11.71
C GLY A 102 17.20 -7.76 10.95
N ARG A 103 16.50 -8.88 11.11
CA ARG A 103 15.20 -9.15 10.45
C ARG A 103 14.05 -8.96 11.41
N SER A 104 12.92 -8.51 10.88
CA SER A 104 11.69 -8.36 11.66
C SER A 104 10.76 -9.56 11.47
N GLY A 105 9.99 -9.86 12.51
CA GLY A 105 8.97 -10.89 12.49
C GLY A 105 7.99 -10.70 13.63
N GLU A 106 6.88 -11.43 13.57
CA GLU A 106 5.91 -11.51 14.64
C GLU A 106 5.43 -12.94 14.86
N ILE A 107 5.02 -13.25 16.09
CA ILE A 107 4.37 -14.50 16.44
C ILE A 107 2.87 -14.25 16.52
N ILE A 108 2.10 -15.00 15.73
CA ILE A 108 0.65 -14.99 15.72
C ILE A 108 0.19 -16.19 16.54
N HIS A 109 -0.27 -15.93 17.76
CA HIS A 109 -0.69 -16.93 18.73
C HIS A 109 -1.82 -16.39 19.60
N GLY A 110 -2.80 -17.19 19.94
CA GLY A 110 -3.95 -16.81 20.76
C GLY A 110 -5.19 -17.62 20.44
N THR A 111 -6.37 -17.01 20.61
CA THR A 111 -7.63 -17.64 20.20
C THR A 111 -7.75 -17.70 18.68
N VAL A 112 -8.60 -18.57 18.17
CA VAL A 112 -8.86 -18.70 16.72
C VAL A 112 -9.34 -17.37 16.14
N GLU A 113 -10.22 -16.67 16.83
CA GLU A 113 -10.77 -15.38 16.41
C GLU A 113 -9.68 -14.31 16.30
N TYR A 114 -8.80 -14.21 17.30
CA TYR A 114 -7.66 -13.28 17.27
C TYR A 114 -6.71 -13.59 16.11
N ILE A 115 -6.38 -14.87 15.90
CA ILE A 115 -5.51 -15.30 14.81
C ILE A 115 -6.13 -14.95 13.45
N ALA A 116 -7.42 -15.23 13.27
CA ALA A 116 -8.14 -14.94 12.04
C ALA A 116 -8.20 -13.42 11.77
N GLU A 117 -8.52 -12.62 12.78
CA GLU A 117 -8.51 -11.16 12.67
C GLU A 117 -7.14 -10.62 12.28
N ARG A 118 -6.07 -11.12 12.95
CA ARG A 118 -4.69 -10.69 12.64
C ARG A 118 -4.29 -11.05 11.22
N LEU A 119 -4.55 -12.26 10.77
CA LEU A 119 -4.26 -12.71 9.40
C LEU A 119 -5.06 -11.91 8.35
N SER A 120 -6.34 -11.61 8.62
CA SER A 120 -7.16 -10.74 7.76
C SER A 120 -6.56 -9.35 7.64
N MET A 121 -6.16 -8.74 8.76
CA MET A 121 -5.51 -7.41 8.76
C MET A 121 -4.20 -7.42 7.96
N LEU A 122 -3.32 -8.40 8.22
CA LEU A 122 -2.04 -8.51 7.52
C LEU A 122 -2.23 -8.69 6.01
N SER A 123 -3.20 -9.50 5.60
CA SER A 123 -3.51 -9.70 4.18
C SER A 123 -4.00 -8.41 3.52
N LYS A 124 -4.83 -7.60 4.21
CA LYS A 124 -5.25 -6.28 3.70
C LYS A 124 -4.07 -5.34 3.54
N VAL A 125 -3.16 -5.30 4.52
CA VAL A 125 -1.94 -4.47 4.46
C VAL A 125 -1.05 -4.90 3.29
N GLN A 126 -0.84 -6.21 3.10
CA GLN A 126 -0.03 -6.70 1.99
C GLN A 126 -0.68 -6.43 0.62
N ALA A 127 -2.00 -6.60 0.50
CA ALA A 127 -2.73 -6.26 -0.71
C ALA A 127 -2.60 -4.77 -1.04
N ALA A 128 -2.75 -3.89 -0.04
CA ALA A 128 -2.55 -2.45 -0.21
C ALA A 128 -1.12 -2.11 -0.65
N ARG A 129 -0.09 -2.70 -0.01
CA ARG A 129 1.30 -2.51 -0.42
C ARG A 129 1.55 -2.97 -1.84
N LYS A 130 0.98 -4.10 -2.24
CA LYS A 130 1.10 -4.63 -3.60
C LYS A 130 0.42 -3.72 -4.63
N SER A 131 -0.72 -3.13 -4.29
CA SER A 131 -1.41 -2.18 -5.18
C SER A 131 -0.66 -0.87 -5.36
N LEU A 132 0.13 -0.45 -4.36
CA LEU A 132 0.99 0.75 -4.44
C LEU A 132 2.27 0.49 -5.24
N SER A 133 2.75 -0.75 -5.26
CA SER A 133 4.02 -1.08 -5.93
C SER A 133 3.94 -0.86 -7.46
N GLY A 134 4.88 -0.11 -7.98
CA GLY A 134 4.94 0.25 -9.41
C GLY A 134 4.04 1.43 -9.81
N THR A 135 3.31 2.04 -8.85
CA THR A 135 2.50 3.24 -9.14
C THR A 135 3.38 4.48 -9.26
N ASN A 136 2.93 5.44 -10.07
CA ASN A 136 3.56 6.75 -10.21
C ASN A 136 2.78 7.80 -9.43
N LEU A 137 3.45 8.50 -8.53
CA LEU A 137 2.93 9.67 -7.83
C LEU A 137 3.60 10.93 -8.39
N GLY A 138 2.82 11.82 -8.99
CA GLY A 138 3.32 13.06 -9.57
C GLY A 138 3.58 14.10 -8.49
N VAL A 139 4.76 14.74 -8.53
CA VAL A 139 5.08 15.93 -7.72
C VAL A 139 5.18 17.11 -8.69
N VAL A 140 4.10 17.89 -8.80
CA VAL A 140 4.00 19.04 -9.72
C VAL A 140 4.51 20.27 -9.01
N GLY A 141 5.70 20.70 -9.37
CA GLY A 141 6.49 21.67 -8.64
C GLY A 141 7.31 21.05 -7.51
N GLN A 142 7.89 21.87 -6.66
CA GLN A 142 8.61 21.43 -5.46
C GLN A 142 7.69 21.60 -4.23
N PRO A 143 7.97 20.93 -3.10
CA PRO A 143 7.30 21.26 -1.84
C PRO A 143 7.39 22.78 -1.56
N SER A 144 6.31 23.35 -1.03
CA SER A 144 6.29 24.77 -0.67
C SER A 144 7.39 25.09 0.34
N ASP A 145 8.03 26.26 0.22
CA ASP A 145 9.26 26.60 0.98
C ASP A 145 9.06 26.68 2.50
N TRP A 146 7.82 26.83 2.95
CA TRP A 146 7.45 26.80 4.37
C TRP A 146 7.21 25.39 4.94
N LEU A 147 7.23 24.36 4.09
CA LEU A 147 7.10 22.98 4.52
C LEU A 147 8.47 22.44 4.95
N ILE A 148 8.74 22.41 6.25
CA ILE A 148 10.05 22.04 6.79
C ILE A 148 10.28 20.52 6.92
N SER A 149 9.24 19.71 6.75
CA SER A 149 9.29 18.25 6.90
C SER A 149 8.81 17.46 5.67
N SER A 150 8.47 18.14 4.59
CA SER A 150 7.90 17.53 3.37
C SER A 150 8.94 17.16 2.31
N HIS A 151 10.22 17.14 2.68
CA HIS A 151 11.29 16.66 1.79
C HIS A 151 11.36 15.13 1.87
N ALA A 152 10.64 14.48 0.96
CA ALA A 152 10.60 13.02 0.91
C ALA A 152 11.85 12.44 0.23
N ASP A 153 12.43 11.40 0.83
CA ASP A 153 13.46 10.60 0.17
C ASP A 153 12.81 9.64 -0.84
N ALA A 154 12.84 10.02 -2.12
CA ALA A 154 12.27 9.24 -3.21
C ALA A 154 12.84 7.81 -3.28
N LYS A 155 14.13 7.63 -2.96
CA LYS A 155 14.76 6.30 -2.95
C LYS A 155 14.22 5.44 -1.81
N ALA A 156 14.04 6.03 -0.62
CA ALA A 156 13.46 5.33 0.52
C ALA A 156 11.99 4.97 0.28
N ILE A 157 11.20 5.85 -0.33
CA ILE A 157 9.80 5.60 -0.71
C ILE A 157 9.73 4.46 -1.71
N SER A 158 10.52 4.52 -2.79
CA SER A 158 10.56 3.47 -3.81
C SER A 158 10.99 2.12 -3.20
N ALA A 159 12.03 2.10 -2.36
CA ALA A 159 12.52 0.87 -1.73
C ALA A 159 11.50 0.25 -0.74
N ARG A 160 10.74 1.09 0.00
CA ARG A 160 9.82 0.61 1.04
C ARG A 160 8.40 0.33 0.54
N LEU A 161 7.90 1.14 -0.37
CA LEU A 161 6.51 1.10 -0.85
C LEU A 161 6.40 0.72 -2.33
N GLY A 162 7.49 0.75 -3.08
CA GLY A 162 7.51 0.50 -4.51
C GLY A 162 6.89 1.64 -5.34
N ILE A 163 6.63 2.81 -4.73
CA ILE A 163 6.06 3.98 -5.41
C ILE A 163 7.18 4.74 -6.13
N ASN A 164 6.92 5.15 -7.36
CA ASN A 164 7.80 6.02 -8.12
C ASN A 164 7.35 7.47 -7.97
N LEU A 165 8.19 8.34 -7.41
CA LEU A 165 7.94 9.78 -7.44
C LEU A 165 8.38 10.32 -8.80
N VAL A 166 7.46 10.99 -9.50
CA VAL A 166 7.68 11.61 -10.81
C VAL A 166 7.66 13.13 -10.62
N GLU A 167 8.84 13.73 -10.66
CA GLU A 167 8.98 15.19 -10.57
C GLU A 167 8.55 15.83 -11.90
N ILE A 168 7.64 16.79 -11.84
CA ILE A 168 7.07 17.49 -12.99
C ILE A 168 7.26 18.99 -12.76
N PRO A 169 7.97 19.68 -13.63
CA PRO A 169 8.16 21.14 -13.50
C PRO A 169 6.82 21.88 -13.51
N ILE A 170 6.67 22.87 -12.64
CA ILE A 170 5.43 23.69 -12.59
C ILE A 170 5.19 24.44 -13.90
N GLU A 171 6.25 24.79 -14.61
CA GLU A 171 6.20 25.45 -15.91
C GLU A 171 5.51 24.59 -16.96
N GLU A 172 5.65 23.26 -16.89
CA GLU A 172 4.94 22.35 -17.78
C GLU A 172 3.43 22.44 -17.56
N LEU A 173 2.99 22.42 -16.30
CA LEU A 173 1.57 22.61 -15.98
C LEU A 173 1.07 23.98 -16.47
N VAL A 174 1.84 25.04 -16.25
CA VAL A 174 1.48 26.40 -16.72
C VAL A 174 1.34 26.45 -18.24
N CYS A 175 2.21 25.77 -18.98
CA CYS A 175 2.09 25.66 -20.45
C CYS A 175 0.80 24.92 -20.84
N GLU A 176 0.49 23.81 -20.18
CA GLU A 176 -0.74 23.06 -20.46
C GLU A 176 -2.01 23.86 -20.09
N ILE A 177 -2.00 24.64 -19.00
CA ILE A 177 -3.11 25.53 -18.62
C ILE A 177 -3.34 26.59 -19.70
N LYS A 178 -2.29 27.22 -20.20
CA LYS A 178 -2.39 28.23 -21.26
C LYS A 178 -2.87 27.64 -22.59
N ALA A 179 -2.55 26.38 -22.85
CA ALA A 179 -3.00 25.64 -24.04
C ALA A 179 -4.40 25.04 -23.88
N ALA A 180 -4.92 24.93 -22.64
CA ALA A 180 -6.23 24.36 -22.37
C ALA A 180 -7.31 25.37 -22.72
N SER A 181 -8.27 24.96 -23.57
CA SER A 181 -9.52 25.68 -23.75
C SER A 181 -10.62 25.00 -22.92
N CYS A 182 -11.47 25.77 -22.25
CA CYS A 182 -12.59 25.25 -21.44
C CYS A 182 -13.61 24.42 -22.24
N GLY A 183 -13.47 24.37 -23.56
CA GLY A 183 -14.42 23.67 -24.45
C GLY A 183 -14.34 22.13 -24.45
N ASN A 184 -13.29 21.53 -23.89
CA ASN A 184 -13.07 20.08 -23.91
C ASN A 184 -12.97 19.48 -22.49
N LEU A 185 -13.87 19.89 -21.60
CA LEU A 185 -13.94 19.31 -20.26
C LEU A 185 -14.60 17.91 -20.30
N PRO A 186 -14.10 16.94 -19.52
CA PRO A 186 -14.80 15.67 -19.31
C PRO A 186 -16.21 15.89 -18.74
N GLU A 187 -17.13 14.95 -19.03
CA GLU A 187 -18.53 15.04 -18.63
C GLU A 187 -18.73 15.33 -17.14
N GLN A 188 -17.92 14.72 -16.29
CA GLN A 188 -17.98 14.92 -14.84
C GLN A 188 -17.60 16.35 -14.44
N ALA A 189 -16.60 16.93 -15.07
CA ALA A 189 -16.21 18.32 -14.84
C ALA A 189 -17.26 19.30 -15.37
N LEU A 190 -17.92 18.98 -16.47
CA LEU A 190 -19.05 19.77 -16.99
C LEU A 190 -20.20 19.81 -15.99
N LYS A 191 -20.59 18.67 -15.42
CA LYS A 191 -21.62 18.61 -14.35
C LYS A 191 -21.26 19.45 -13.12
N VAL A 192 -19.99 19.39 -12.69
CA VAL A 192 -19.49 20.21 -11.59
C VAL A 192 -19.54 21.69 -11.96
N LYS A 193 -19.13 22.04 -13.18
CA LYS A 193 -19.16 23.42 -13.68
C LYS A 193 -20.59 23.97 -13.75
N GLU A 194 -21.53 23.23 -14.31
CA GLU A 194 -22.95 23.61 -14.37
C GLU A 194 -23.54 23.87 -12.98
N LYS A 195 -23.23 22.97 -12.03
CA LYS A 195 -23.66 23.15 -10.64
C LYS A 195 -23.00 24.38 -10.01
N PHE A 196 -21.71 24.56 -10.22
CA PHE A 196 -20.96 25.73 -9.72
C PHE A 196 -21.58 27.02 -10.29
N ASP A 197 -21.78 27.11 -11.61
CA ASP A 197 -22.35 28.27 -12.30
C ASP A 197 -23.79 28.60 -11.80
N SER A 198 -24.54 27.58 -11.37
CA SER A 198 -25.92 27.76 -10.87
C SER A 198 -25.98 28.27 -9.43
N CYS A 199 -25.00 28.03 -8.59
CA CYS A 199 -25.07 28.32 -7.16
C CYS A 199 -23.90 29.18 -6.61
N ALA A 200 -22.86 29.40 -7.41
CA ALA A 200 -21.70 30.18 -6.95
C ALA A 200 -22.02 31.69 -6.91
N PRO A 201 -21.49 32.43 -5.93
CA PRO A 201 -21.54 33.87 -5.93
C PRO A 201 -20.92 34.46 -7.23
N LYS A 202 -21.54 35.48 -7.81
CA LYS A 202 -21.07 36.12 -9.05
C LYS A 202 -19.58 36.52 -8.98
N ALA A 203 -19.08 36.92 -7.81
CA ALA A 203 -17.69 37.26 -7.59
C ALA A 203 -16.71 36.10 -7.82
N LEU A 204 -17.17 34.84 -7.67
CA LEU A 204 -16.37 33.64 -7.90
C LEU A 204 -16.47 33.10 -9.32
N ALA A 205 -17.54 33.43 -10.04
CA ALA A 205 -17.79 32.95 -11.41
C ALA A 205 -16.64 33.31 -12.36
N GLN A 206 -16.03 34.49 -12.20
CA GLN A 206 -14.89 34.94 -13.01
C GLN A 206 -13.63 34.06 -12.88
N TYR A 207 -13.49 33.33 -11.78
CA TYR A 207 -12.35 32.42 -11.55
C TYR A 207 -12.63 30.99 -11.95
N ALA A 208 -13.90 30.64 -12.20
CA ALA A 208 -14.31 29.26 -12.49
C ALA A 208 -13.61 28.69 -13.72
N ASP A 209 -13.63 29.42 -14.83
CA ASP A 209 -13.03 28.96 -16.09
C ASP A 209 -11.52 28.70 -15.96
N GLY A 210 -10.81 29.55 -15.21
CA GLY A 210 -9.40 29.32 -14.89
C GLY A 210 -9.17 28.06 -14.06
N ALA A 211 -10.01 27.81 -13.06
CA ALA A 211 -9.92 26.60 -12.25
C ALA A 211 -10.20 25.32 -13.05
N PHE A 212 -11.20 25.35 -13.97
CA PHE A 212 -11.46 24.22 -14.87
C PHE A 212 -10.37 24.04 -15.92
N SER A 213 -9.69 25.10 -16.35
CA SER A 213 -8.51 24.99 -17.22
C SER A 213 -7.33 24.30 -16.50
N ILE A 214 -7.13 24.59 -15.21
CA ILE A 214 -6.14 23.90 -14.37
C ILE A 214 -6.51 22.41 -14.28
N TYR A 215 -7.78 22.06 -14.03
CA TYR A 215 -8.22 20.68 -13.99
C TYR A 215 -7.95 19.94 -15.32
N ALA A 216 -8.31 20.55 -16.46
CA ALA A 216 -8.07 19.95 -17.77
C ALA A 216 -6.57 19.71 -18.05
N ALA A 217 -5.72 20.67 -17.65
CA ALA A 217 -4.27 20.53 -17.76
C ALA A 217 -3.73 19.40 -16.86
N LEU A 218 -4.17 19.33 -15.61
CA LEU A 218 -3.77 18.26 -14.70
C LEU A 218 -4.21 16.87 -15.21
N LYS A 219 -5.40 16.73 -15.81
CA LYS A 219 -5.83 15.47 -16.45
C LYS A 219 -4.89 15.03 -17.56
N LYS A 220 -4.38 15.96 -18.39
CA LYS A 220 -3.39 15.66 -19.41
C LYS A 220 -2.07 15.19 -18.79
N ILE A 221 -1.60 15.86 -17.73
CA ILE A 221 -0.40 15.47 -16.99
C ILE A 221 -0.55 14.07 -16.38
N VAL A 222 -1.70 13.79 -15.73
CA VAL A 222 -2.01 12.47 -15.20
C VAL A 222 -1.89 11.40 -16.28
N ALA A 223 -2.49 11.64 -17.46
CA ALA A 223 -2.41 10.70 -18.58
C ALA A 223 -1.00 10.58 -19.16
N LYS A 224 -0.29 11.69 -19.35
CA LYS A 224 1.06 11.73 -19.93
C LYS A 224 2.07 10.92 -19.12
N TYR A 225 2.02 11.04 -17.80
CA TYR A 225 2.96 10.38 -16.89
C TYR A 225 2.41 9.10 -16.26
N ASN A 226 1.22 8.66 -16.67
CA ASN A 226 0.53 7.50 -16.10
C ASN A 226 0.48 7.57 -14.56
N LEU A 227 0.00 8.70 -14.03
CA LEU A 227 -0.03 8.94 -12.60
C LEU A 227 -1.21 8.25 -11.93
N SER A 228 -0.96 7.63 -10.79
CA SER A 228 -2.00 7.06 -9.90
C SER A 228 -2.48 8.09 -8.87
N GLY A 229 -1.77 9.18 -8.69
CA GLY A 229 -2.07 10.31 -7.82
C GLY A 229 -1.06 11.43 -8.05
N LEU A 230 -1.30 12.59 -7.47
CA LEU A 230 -0.37 13.72 -7.56
C LEU A 230 -0.45 14.65 -6.35
N THR A 231 0.61 15.44 -6.17
CA THR A 231 0.60 16.65 -5.34
C THR A 231 1.01 17.84 -6.18
N LEU A 232 0.47 19.02 -5.84
CA LEU A 232 0.64 20.24 -6.64
C LEU A 232 1.08 21.40 -5.75
N ARG A 233 2.16 22.10 -6.12
CA ARG A 233 2.54 23.40 -5.56
C ARG A 233 1.58 24.49 -6.04
N CYS A 234 0.38 24.52 -5.48
CA CYS A 234 -0.76 25.28 -6.01
C CYS A 234 -0.62 26.80 -5.87
N PHE A 235 0.16 27.31 -4.91
CA PHE A 235 0.34 28.73 -4.69
C PHE A 235 1.12 29.44 -5.82
N ASP A 236 2.01 28.72 -6.50
CA ASP A 236 2.74 29.27 -7.65
C ASP A 236 1.79 29.62 -8.81
N LEU A 237 0.63 28.97 -8.88
CA LEU A 237 -0.39 29.28 -9.89
C LEU A 237 -1.06 30.64 -9.68
N LEU A 238 -1.07 31.20 -8.45
CA LEU A 238 -1.58 32.54 -8.19
C LEU A 238 -0.84 33.58 -8.99
N THR A 239 0.47 33.47 -9.04
CA THR A 239 1.31 34.44 -9.81
C THR A 239 1.37 34.10 -11.30
N ALA A 240 1.35 32.80 -11.63
CA ALA A 240 1.51 32.33 -13.02
C ALA A 240 0.25 32.46 -13.87
N VAL A 241 -0.94 32.20 -13.27
CA VAL A 241 -2.23 32.18 -14.01
C VAL A 241 -3.40 32.82 -13.26
N GLY A 242 -3.14 33.49 -12.12
CA GLY A 242 -4.17 34.21 -11.34
C GLY A 242 -5.22 33.32 -10.70
N ASN A 243 -4.92 32.05 -10.45
CA ASN A 243 -5.85 31.08 -9.88
C ASN A 243 -5.12 30.04 -9.02
N THR A 244 -5.88 29.17 -8.32
CA THR A 244 -5.33 28.09 -7.50
C THR A 244 -5.77 26.73 -8.00
N GLY A 245 -5.04 25.67 -7.60
CA GLY A 245 -5.36 24.28 -7.94
C GLY A 245 -6.48 23.65 -7.11
N CYS A 246 -6.99 24.31 -6.07
CA CYS A 246 -7.86 23.69 -5.06
C CYS A 246 -9.10 23.00 -5.64
N LEU A 247 -9.83 23.69 -6.54
CA LEU A 247 -11.02 23.10 -7.18
C LEU A 247 -10.63 21.94 -8.10
N ALA A 248 -9.56 22.07 -8.85
CA ALA A 248 -9.07 21.03 -9.75
C ALA A 248 -8.66 19.75 -8.96
N LEU A 249 -7.95 19.90 -7.84
CA LEU A 249 -7.58 18.79 -6.96
C LEU A 249 -8.81 18.11 -6.34
N ALA A 250 -9.83 18.90 -5.93
CA ALA A 250 -11.06 18.34 -5.40
C ALA A 250 -11.83 17.52 -6.47
N ILE A 251 -11.88 17.98 -7.71
CA ILE A 251 -12.51 17.24 -8.82
C ILE A 251 -11.75 15.94 -9.08
N LEU A 252 -10.40 15.98 -9.18
CA LEU A 252 -9.57 14.78 -9.36
C LEU A 252 -9.81 13.76 -8.24
N GLY A 253 -9.86 14.23 -6.99
CA GLY A 253 -10.17 13.38 -5.84
C GLY A 253 -11.54 12.71 -5.95
N SER A 254 -12.56 13.43 -6.45
CA SER A 254 -13.89 12.87 -6.68
C SER A 254 -13.95 11.83 -7.80
N GLU A 255 -12.96 11.84 -8.70
CA GLU A 255 -12.77 10.85 -9.77
C GLU A 255 -11.93 9.64 -9.33
N GLY A 256 -11.52 9.61 -8.07
CA GLY A 256 -10.67 8.53 -7.53
C GLY A 256 -9.17 8.69 -7.83
N ILE A 257 -8.74 9.89 -8.25
CA ILE A 257 -7.33 10.23 -8.40
C ILE A 257 -6.89 10.99 -7.14
N PRO A 258 -6.16 10.38 -6.21
CA PRO A 258 -5.65 11.06 -5.02
C PRO A 258 -4.86 12.31 -5.41
N ALA A 259 -5.25 13.45 -4.83
CA ALA A 259 -4.64 14.73 -5.18
C ALA A 259 -4.37 15.56 -3.93
N GLY A 260 -3.10 15.85 -3.70
CA GLY A 260 -2.61 16.67 -2.59
C GLY A 260 -2.28 18.10 -3.01
N CYS A 261 -2.11 18.96 -2.03
CA CYS A 261 -1.75 20.37 -2.23
C CYS A 261 -0.34 20.66 -1.71
N GLU A 262 0.20 21.82 -2.05
CA GLU A 262 1.48 22.39 -1.60
C GLU A 262 2.74 21.61 -2.02
N GLY A 263 2.64 20.63 -2.90
CA GLY A 263 3.76 19.75 -3.22
C GLY A 263 4.12 18.80 -2.08
N ASP A 264 3.26 18.70 -1.05
CA ASP A 264 3.46 17.85 0.12
C ASP A 264 3.36 16.39 -0.30
N VAL A 265 4.37 15.58 0.05
CA VAL A 265 4.47 14.16 -0.33
C VAL A 265 4.19 13.23 0.85
N PRO A 266 4.64 13.48 2.08
CA PRO A 266 4.38 12.64 3.26
C PRO A 266 2.91 12.46 3.60
#